data_9f52edd7d4e5905680a31e45ef66cc89
#
_entry.id   9f52edd7d4e5905680a31e45ef66cc89
#
_cell.length_a   1.000
_cell.length_b   1.000
_cell.length_c   1.000
_cell.angle_alpha   90.00
_cell.angle_beta   90.00
_cell.angle_gamma   90.00
#
_symmetry.space_group_name_H-M   'P 1'
#
loop_
_entity.id
_entity.type
_entity.pdbx_description
1 polymer ?
#
loop_
_entity_poly.entity_id
_entity_poly.type
_entity_poly.pdbx_seq_one_letter_code
_entity_poly.pdbx_strand_id
1 'polypeptide(L)'
;MEPIREAEVQTQPGKRLNEEPKKSGKGPLLIAGIVLAVLLTAYVGLCAYAGSLDTFYPNRHINGIDVGGLTVGQAQQRLEAQLLNQAITLVDNEGQPLAHLTVGDLGYTAEDFSGDAQFWKNDDQNKGFFKKGWAYLATVTGRWPGGAHWPDMDQAVFSKTVSRLTEQLSEAPLDASGAVEGQSVHITKARDGRTPQDLRLLLADISDYSQSG
;
A
#
# COMPACT_ATOMS: atom_id res chain seq x y z
N MET A 1 -29.85 -68.57 -82.62
CA MET A 1 -30.85 -67.58 -82.23
C MET A 1 -30.92 -67.55 -80.70
N GLU A 2 -30.16 -66.67 -80.04
CA GLU A 2 -30.19 -66.52 -78.58
C GLU A 2 -30.94 -65.24 -78.25
N PRO A 3 -31.75 -65.21 -77.21
CA PRO A 3 -32.45 -64.03 -76.80
C PRO A 3 -31.58 -63.18 -75.85
N ILE A 4 -31.63 -61.87 -76.10
CA ILE A 4 -31.02 -60.84 -75.39
C ILE A 4 -31.54 -60.77 -73.92
N ARG A 5 -30.60 -60.85 -72.97
CA ARG A 5 -30.94 -60.68 -71.54
C ARG A 5 -31.07 -59.14 -71.28
N GLU A 6 -32.23 -58.78 -70.83
CA GLU A 6 -32.49 -57.40 -70.22
C GLU A 6 -31.70 -57.25 -68.95
N ALA A 7 -30.90 -56.20 -68.89
CA ALA A 7 -30.21 -55.82 -67.69
C ALA A 7 -31.17 -55.01 -66.74
N GLU A 8 -31.46 -55.58 -65.62
CA GLU A 8 -32.22 -54.98 -64.52
C GLU A 8 -31.41 -53.79 -63.92
N VAL A 9 -31.92 -52.59 -64.08
CA VAL A 9 -31.36 -51.41 -63.45
C VAL A 9 -31.86 -51.34 -61.98
N GLN A 10 -31.02 -51.77 -61.06
CA GLN A 10 -31.27 -51.56 -59.63
C GLN A 10 -31.15 -50.10 -59.25
N THR A 11 -32.30 -49.46 -59.05
CA THR A 11 -32.39 -48.12 -58.47
C THR A 11 -32.08 -48.20 -56.97
N GLN A 12 -30.88 -47.76 -56.57
CA GLN A 12 -30.56 -47.57 -55.16
C GLN A 12 -31.39 -46.43 -54.57
N PRO A 13 -32.04 -46.59 -53.40
CA PRO A 13 -32.73 -45.53 -52.72
C PRO A 13 -31.69 -44.54 -52.16
N GLY A 14 -31.84 -43.27 -52.63
CA GLY A 14 -30.99 -42.18 -52.18
C GLY A 14 -30.97 -42.04 -50.69
N LYS A 15 -29.75 -42.13 -50.13
CA LYS A 15 -29.44 -41.86 -48.73
C LYS A 15 -29.78 -40.41 -48.44
N ARG A 16 -30.93 -40.16 -47.78
CA ARG A 16 -31.27 -38.82 -47.25
C ARG A 16 -30.21 -38.48 -46.23
N LEU A 17 -29.34 -37.56 -46.57
CA LEU A 17 -28.48 -36.87 -45.62
C LEU A 17 -29.39 -36.11 -44.66
N ASN A 18 -29.49 -36.61 -43.42
CA ASN A 18 -30.04 -35.87 -42.32
C ASN A 18 -29.16 -34.62 -42.14
N GLU A 19 -29.56 -33.52 -42.69
CA GLU A 19 -29.03 -32.21 -42.31
C GLU A 19 -29.47 -31.98 -40.86
N GLU A 20 -28.53 -32.22 -39.93
CA GLU A 20 -28.70 -31.75 -38.54
C GLU A 20 -28.94 -30.24 -38.58
N PRO A 21 -29.99 -29.74 -37.88
CA PRO A 21 -30.24 -28.31 -37.85
C PRO A 21 -29.03 -27.63 -37.20
N LYS A 22 -28.29 -26.85 -37.98
CA LYS A 22 -27.26 -25.95 -37.47
C LYS A 22 -27.86 -25.17 -36.32
N LYS A 23 -27.55 -25.57 -35.08
CA LYS A 23 -27.90 -24.81 -33.90
C LYS A 23 -27.37 -23.38 -34.09
N SER A 24 -28.30 -22.48 -34.34
CA SER A 24 -28.04 -21.06 -34.48
C SER A 24 -27.24 -20.59 -33.26
N GLY A 25 -25.93 -20.24 -33.47
CA GLY A 25 -25.01 -19.83 -32.43
C GLY A 25 -25.30 -18.44 -31.80
N LYS A 26 -26.54 -17.99 -31.86
CA LYS A 26 -26.98 -16.69 -31.32
C LYS A 26 -27.31 -16.73 -29.81
N GLY A 27 -27.62 -17.93 -29.27
CA GLY A 27 -27.99 -18.08 -27.85
C GLY A 27 -26.83 -17.69 -26.89
N PRO A 28 -25.62 -18.26 -27.04
CA PRO A 28 -24.52 -17.90 -26.12
C PRO A 28 -24.08 -16.44 -26.24
N LEU A 29 -24.19 -15.85 -27.44
CA LEU A 29 -23.87 -14.43 -27.68
C LEU A 29 -24.90 -13.51 -27.02
N LEU A 30 -26.17 -13.90 -27.00
CA LEU A 30 -27.25 -13.15 -26.35
C LEU A 30 -27.10 -13.22 -24.82
N ILE A 31 -26.78 -14.39 -24.27
CA ILE A 31 -26.49 -14.57 -22.84
C ILE A 31 -25.27 -13.73 -22.44
N ALA A 32 -24.17 -13.79 -23.20
CA ALA A 32 -22.98 -12.97 -22.95
C ALA A 32 -23.29 -11.46 -22.98
N GLY A 33 -24.15 -11.01 -23.91
CA GLY A 33 -24.60 -9.62 -23.99
C GLY A 33 -25.42 -9.19 -22.77
N ILE A 34 -26.31 -10.03 -22.29
CA ILE A 34 -27.11 -9.77 -21.08
C ILE A 34 -26.19 -9.70 -19.84
N VAL A 35 -25.28 -10.64 -19.69
CA VAL A 35 -24.33 -10.65 -18.56
C VAL A 35 -23.47 -9.39 -18.57
N LEU A 36 -22.95 -8.99 -19.74
CA LEU A 36 -22.17 -7.76 -19.88
C LEU A 36 -23.01 -6.52 -19.53
N ALA A 37 -24.26 -6.45 -19.98
CA ALA A 37 -25.15 -5.33 -19.67
C ALA A 37 -25.42 -5.23 -18.16
N VAL A 38 -25.65 -6.35 -17.48
CA VAL A 38 -25.82 -6.40 -16.02
C VAL A 38 -24.57 -5.94 -15.30
N LEU A 39 -23.38 -6.41 -15.71
CA LEU A 39 -22.11 -5.99 -15.11
C LEU A 39 -21.84 -4.50 -15.30
N LEU A 40 -22.11 -3.95 -16.50
CA LEU A 40 -21.97 -2.52 -16.76
C LEU A 40 -22.93 -1.69 -15.91
N THR A 41 -24.19 -2.12 -15.78
CA THR A 41 -25.18 -1.42 -14.95
C THR A 41 -24.77 -1.45 -13.48
N ALA A 42 -24.30 -2.60 -12.98
CA ALA A 42 -23.81 -2.73 -11.62
C ALA A 42 -22.58 -1.84 -11.37
N TYR A 43 -21.67 -1.77 -12.35
CA TYR A 43 -20.49 -0.90 -12.25
C TYR A 43 -20.86 0.59 -12.24
N VAL A 44 -21.80 1.02 -13.08
CA VAL A 44 -22.31 2.41 -13.07
C VAL A 44 -22.95 2.74 -11.72
N GLY A 45 -23.75 1.82 -11.18
CA GLY A 45 -24.34 1.96 -9.84
C GLY A 45 -23.27 2.09 -8.75
N LEU A 46 -22.21 1.29 -8.82
CA LEU A 46 -21.07 1.38 -7.92
C LEU A 46 -20.33 2.72 -8.03
N CYS A 47 -20.15 3.24 -9.25
CA CYS A 47 -19.52 4.55 -9.47
C CYS A 47 -20.34 5.68 -8.84
N ALA A 48 -21.68 5.62 -8.98
CA ALA A 48 -22.58 6.58 -8.36
C ALA A 48 -22.53 6.50 -6.83
N TYR A 49 -22.58 5.29 -6.28
CA TYR A 49 -22.44 5.04 -4.85
C TYR A 49 -21.09 5.57 -4.31
N ALA A 50 -19.97 5.19 -4.92
CA ALA A 50 -18.65 5.67 -4.52
C ALA A 50 -18.53 7.20 -4.58
N GLY A 51 -19.20 7.83 -5.56
CA GLY A 51 -19.22 9.29 -5.70
C GLY A 51 -20.10 10.02 -4.68
N SER A 52 -21.05 9.34 -4.04
CA SER A 52 -21.97 9.90 -3.05
C SER A 52 -21.50 9.75 -1.60
N LEU A 53 -20.37 9.03 -1.37
CA LEU A 53 -19.87 8.80 -0.02
C LEU A 53 -19.26 10.08 0.57
N ASP A 54 -19.74 10.48 1.74
CA ASP A 54 -19.13 11.54 2.56
C ASP A 54 -17.95 11.05 3.39
N THR A 55 -17.80 9.72 3.52
CA THR A 55 -16.72 9.07 4.23
C THR A 55 -15.59 8.65 3.29
N PHE A 56 -14.43 8.34 3.83
CA PHE A 56 -13.36 7.67 3.06
C PHE A 56 -13.78 6.27 2.62
N TYR A 57 -13.23 5.81 1.49
CA TYR A 57 -13.45 4.46 1.02
C TYR A 57 -12.94 3.42 2.05
N PRO A 58 -13.54 2.22 2.10
CA PRO A 58 -13.07 1.16 2.99
C PRO A 58 -11.59 0.86 2.80
N ASN A 59 -10.87 0.52 3.87
CA ASN A 59 -9.43 0.21 3.85
C ASN A 59 -8.55 1.35 3.28
N ARG A 60 -9.01 2.60 3.37
CA ARG A 60 -8.20 3.76 2.98
C ARG A 60 -7.21 4.06 4.08
N HIS A 61 -5.93 4.17 3.71
CA HIS A 61 -4.86 4.57 4.63
C HIS A 61 -4.26 5.90 4.19
N ILE A 62 -3.94 6.75 5.15
CA ILE A 62 -3.20 8.00 4.98
C ILE A 62 -2.02 7.95 5.95
N ASN A 63 -0.79 8.11 5.45
CA ASN A 63 0.43 8.00 6.24
C ASN A 63 0.48 6.71 7.11
N GLY A 64 -0.02 5.59 6.56
CA GLY A 64 -0.09 4.30 7.24
C GLY A 64 -1.25 4.13 8.23
N ILE A 65 -2.05 5.17 8.48
CA ILE A 65 -3.18 5.15 9.41
C ILE A 65 -4.48 4.85 8.67
N ASP A 66 -5.23 3.85 9.12
CA ASP A 66 -6.53 3.49 8.55
C ASP A 66 -7.57 4.58 8.85
N VAL A 67 -8.10 5.19 7.80
CA VAL A 67 -9.17 6.19 7.84
C VAL A 67 -10.44 5.70 7.13
N GLY A 68 -10.49 4.43 6.75
CA GLY A 68 -11.63 3.83 6.05
C GLY A 68 -12.93 3.99 6.80
N GLY A 69 -13.99 4.42 6.10
CA GLY A 69 -15.31 4.64 6.67
C GLY A 69 -15.45 5.87 7.57
N LEU A 70 -14.39 6.62 7.83
CA LEU A 70 -14.42 7.85 8.61
C LEU A 70 -14.84 9.05 7.77
N THR A 71 -15.49 10.02 8.37
CA THR A 71 -15.65 11.36 7.79
C THR A 71 -14.33 12.12 7.82
N VAL A 72 -14.22 13.21 7.06
CA VAL A 72 -13.01 14.05 7.04
C VAL A 72 -12.60 14.50 8.45
N GLY A 73 -13.55 14.99 9.26
CA GLY A 73 -13.25 15.43 10.63
C GLY A 73 -12.77 14.31 11.55
N GLN A 74 -13.38 13.12 11.46
CA GLN A 74 -12.96 11.96 12.25
C GLN A 74 -11.58 11.44 11.80
N ALA A 75 -11.33 11.42 10.49
CA ALA A 75 -10.04 11.04 9.93
C ALA A 75 -8.95 12.01 10.38
N GLN A 76 -9.20 13.32 10.31
CA GLN A 76 -8.26 14.34 10.76
C GLN A 76 -7.89 14.15 12.24
N GLN A 77 -8.87 13.99 13.12
CA GLN A 77 -8.61 13.74 14.54
C GLN A 77 -7.79 12.46 14.77
N ARG A 78 -8.06 11.41 13.98
CA ARG A 78 -7.30 10.15 14.07
C ARG A 78 -5.87 10.33 13.62
N LEU A 79 -5.64 11.06 12.52
CA LEU A 79 -4.31 11.37 12.01
C LEU A 79 -3.49 12.16 13.04
N GLU A 80 -4.03 13.26 13.56
CA GLU A 80 -3.38 14.08 14.58
C GLU A 80 -3.04 13.29 15.85
N ALA A 81 -3.93 12.40 16.30
CA ALA A 81 -3.71 11.61 17.51
C ALA A 81 -2.68 10.49 17.33
N GLN A 82 -2.55 9.93 16.14
CA GLN A 82 -1.74 8.72 15.91
C GLN A 82 -0.41 8.99 15.23
N LEU A 83 -0.33 9.94 14.30
CA LEU A 83 0.88 10.20 13.52
C LEU A 83 2.07 10.58 14.40
N LEU A 84 1.90 11.55 15.29
CA LEU A 84 2.99 12.06 16.13
C LEU A 84 3.56 10.99 17.07
N ASN A 85 2.73 10.03 17.47
CA ASN A 85 3.10 8.95 18.38
C ASN A 85 3.54 7.68 17.63
N GLN A 86 3.60 7.72 16.30
CA GLN A 86 4.09 6.57 15.52
C GLN A 86 5.55 6.30 15.87
N ALA A 87 5.81 5.09 16.35
CA ALA A 87 7.13 4.68 16.83
C ALA A 87 8.07 4.37 15.67
N ILE A 88 9.27 4.91 15.74
CA ILE A 88 10.39 4.64 14.86
C ILE A 88 11.48 4.00 15.72
N THR A 89 11.92 2.81 15.36
CA THR A 89 13.02 2.12 16.06
C THR A 89 14.26 2.16 15.18
N LEU A 90 15.32 2.81 15.66
CA LEU A 90 16.63 2.71 15.05
C LEU A 90 17.26 1.39 15.47
N VAL A 91 17.79 0.66 14.51
CA VAL A 91 18.48 -0.62 14.75
C VAL A 91 19.91 -0.55 14.20
N ASP A 92 20.81 -1.34 14.78
CA ASP A 92 22.14 -1.53 14.22
C ASP A 92 22.14 -2.50 13.02
N ASN A 93 23.33 -2.76 12.47
CA ASN A 93 23.50 -3.68 11.34
C ASN A 93 23.15 -5.15 11.68
N GLU A 94 23.06 -5.48 12.97
CA GLU A 94 22.68 -6.79 13.48
C GLU A 94 21.19 -6.87 13.85
N GLY A 95 20.43 -5.76 13.65
CA GLY A 95 19.00 -5.66 13.93
C GLY A 95 18.69 -5.38 15.41
N GLN A 96 19.69 -5.02 16.23
CA GLN A 96 19.45 -4.68 17.64
C GLN A 96 18.96 -3.23 17.77
N PRO A 97 17.99 -2.98 18.64
CA PRO A 97 17.45 -1.63 18.83
C PRO A 97 18.51 -0.71 19.47
N LEU A 98 18.79 0.39 18.82
CA LEU A 98 19.69 1.45 19.30
C LEU A 98 18.92 2.59 19.99
N ALA A 99 17.80 2.99 19.43
CA ALA A 99 16.98 4.07 19.97
C ALA A 99 15.53 3.94 19.51
N HIS A 100 14.63 4.51 20.30
CA HIS A 100 13.22 4.66 19.98
C HIS A 100 12.90 6.15 19.83
N LEU A 101 12.25 6.49 18.74
CA LEU A 101 11.81 7.83 18.38
C LEU A 101 10.33 7.80 18.03
N THR A 102 9.75 8.96 17.99
CA THR A 102 8.42 9.19 17.42
C THR A 102 8.51 10.12 16.22
N VAL A 103 7.46 10.21 15.41
CA VAL A 103 7.36 11.18 14.31
C VAL A 103 7.47 12.61 14.86
N GLY A 104 6.92 12.89 16.06
CA GLY A 104 7.08 14.17 16.73
C GLY A 104 8.54 14.50 17.09
N ASP A 105 9.37 13.51 17.42
CA ASP A 105 10.79 13.73 17.67
C ASP A 105 11.57 14.16 16.41
N LEU A 106 11.04 13.90 15.21
CA LEU A 106 11.63 14.37 13.96
C LEU A 106 11.29 15.82 13.62
N GLY A 107 10.46 16.48 14.42
CA GLY A 107 10.11 17.89 14.24
C GLY A 107 8.76 18.12 13.58
N TYR A 108 7.91 17.10 13.51
CA TYR A 108 6.53 17.25 13.05
C TYR A 108 5.59 17.59 14.22
N THR A 109 4.60 18.42 13.94
CA THR A 109 3.54 18.81 14.88
C THR A 109 2.16 18.39 14.36
N ALA A 110 1.14 18.41 15.22
CA ALA A 110 -0.24 18.14 14.80
C ALA A 110 -0.73 19.13 13.74
N GLU A 111 -0.24 20.39 13.82
CA GLU A 111 -0.62 21.47 12.91
C GLU A 111 -0.11 21.21 11.49
N ASP A 112 1.05 20.59 11.33
CA ASP A 112 1.63 20.24 10.03
C ASP A 112 0.75 19.25 9.26
N PHE A 113 0.05 18.36 9.95
CA PHE A 113 -0.89 17.41 9.36
C PHE A 113 -2.33 17.93 9.30
N SER A 114 -2.55 19.21 9.70
CA SER A 114 -3.87 19.82 9.60
C SER A 114 -4.29 19.94 8.14
N GLY A 115 -5.48 19.45 7.81
CA GLY A 115 -5.97 19.47 6.42
C GLY A 115 -5.62 18.24 5.56
N ASP A 116 -4.76 17.32 6.00
CA ASP A 116 -4.40 16.13 5.25
C ASP A 116 -5.63 15.28 4.86
N ALA A 117 -6.54 15.07 5.81
CA ALA A 117 -7.76 14.35 5.52
C ALA A 117 -8.61 15.05 4.44
N GLN A 118 -8.69 16.38 4.47
CA GLN A 118 -9.42 17.15 3.46
C GLN A 118 -8.73 17.08 2.09
N PHE A 119 -7.41 17.15 2.06
CA PHE A 119 -6.61 17.04 0.83
C PHE A 119 -6.90 15.69 0.13
N TRP A 120 -6.78 14.59 0.85
CA TRP A 120 -7.02 13.24 0.31
C TRP A 120 -8.48 13.01 -0.05
N LYS A 121 -9.42 13.56 0.71
CA LYS A 121 -10.84 13.49 0.37
C LYS A 121 -11.14 14.24 -0.93
N ASN A 122 -10.57 15.41 -1.11
CA ASN A 122 -10.69 16.19 -2.34
C ASN A 122 -10.08 15.44 -3.53
N ASP A 123 -8.93 14.80 -3.35
CA ASP A 123 -8.32 13.95 -4.39
C ASP A 123 -9.26 12.83 -4.81
N ASP A 124 -9.87 12.12 -3.86
CA ASP A 124 -10.84 11.07 -4.16
C ASP A 124 -12.11 11.62 -4.85
N GLN A 125 -12.59 12.81 -4.45
CA GLN A 125 -13.76 13.45 -5.06
C GLN A 125 -13.49 14.02 -6.46
N ASN A 126 -12.28 14.48 -6.73
CA ASN A 126 -11.88 15.04 -8.02
C ASN A 126 -11.64 13.97 -9.09
N LYS A 127 -11.62 12.71 -8.73
CA LYS A 127 -11.53 11.60 -9.71
C LYS A 127 -12.76 11.60 -10.61
N GLY A 128 -12.57 11.33 -11.89
CA GLY A 128 -13.68 11.17 -12.84
C GLY A 128 -14.62 10.02 -12.42
N PHE A 129 -15.89 10.09 -12.84
CA PHE A 129 -16.96 9.18 -12.43
C PHE A 129 -16.55 7.70 -12.42
N PHE A 130 -16.01 7.19 -13.53
CA PHE A 130 -15.57 5.79 -13.61
C PHE A 130 -14.34 5.49 -12.75
N LYS A 131 -13.44 6.45 -12.58
CA LYS A 131 -12.28 6.29 -11.71
C LYS A 131 -12.66 6.15 -10.23
N LYS A 132 -13.77 6.78 -9.79
CA LYS A 132 -14.29 6.61 -8.42
C LYS A 132 -14.71 5.17 -8.13
N GLY A 133 -15.44 4.54 -9.05
CA GLY A 133 -15.82 3.14 -8.91
C GLY A 133 -14.60 2.20 -8.87
N TRP A 134 -13.61 2.46 -9.72
CA TRP A 134 -12.37 1.69 -9.71
C TRP A 134 -11.58 1.86 -8.42
N ALA A 135 -11.42 3.11 -7.95
CA ALA A 135 -10.74 3.41 -6.68
C ALA A 135 -11.44 2.71 -5.51
N TYR A 136 -12.77 2.75 -5.45
CA TYR A 136 -13.55 2.05 -4.43
C TYR A 136 -13.29 0.54 -4.45
N LEU A 137 -13.33 -0.12 -5.62
CA LEU A 137 -13.02 -1.55 -5.74
C LEU A 137 -11.59 -1.87 -5.33
N ALA A 138 -10.64 -1.03 -5.72
CA ALA A 138 -9.24 -1.22 -5.38
C ALA A 138 -9.01 -1.13 -3.87
N THR A 139 -9.67 -0.19 -3.16
CA THR A 139 -9.59 -0.11 -1.70
C THR A 139 -10.26 -1.29 -1.01
N VAL A 140 -11.45 -1.71 -1.44
CA VAL A 140 -12.15 -2.89 -0.89
C VAL A 140 -11.31 -4.16 -1.05
N THR A 141 -10.60 -4.30 -2.16
CA THR A 141 -9.75 -5.48 -2.42
C THR A 141 -8.35 -5.36 -1.82
N GLY A 142 -8.03 -4.28 -1.09
CA GLY A 142 -6.71 -4.03 -0.52
C GLY A 142 -5.60 -3.79 -1.54
N ARG A 143 -5.95 -3.48 -2.80
CA ARG A 143 -5.00 -3.22 -3.89
C ARG A 143 -4.65 -1.76 -4.07
N TRP A 144 -5.30 -0.88 -3.34
CA TRP A 144 -5.01 0.54 -3.40
C TRP A 144 -3.87 0.85 -2.42
N PRO A 145 -2.73 1.35 -2.89
CA PRO A 145 -1.70 1.83 -1.99
C PRO A 145 -2.26 2.98 -1.15
N GLY A 146 -1.85 3.05 0.10
CA GLY A 146 -2.14 4.20 0.95
C GLY A 146 -1.62 5.48 0.29
N GLY A 147 -2.19 6.62 0.63
CA GLY A 147 -1.61 7.91 0.33
C GLY A 147 -0.66 8.32 1.44
N ALA A 148 0.48 8.89 1.10
CA ALA A 148 1.36 9.55 2.05
C ALA A 148 1.50 11.02 1.65
N HIS A 149 1.44 11.90 2.63
CA HIS A 149 1.72 13.31 2.49
C HIS A 149 2.47 13.74 3.73
N TRP A 150 3.69 14.17 3.56
CA TRP A 150 4.55 14.62 4.64
C TRP A 150 4.87 16.10 4.42
N PRO A 151 4.54 16.95 5.37
CA PRO A 151 4.90 18.38 5.32
C PRO A 151 6.40 18.56 5.55
N ASP A 152 6.88 19.80 5.38
CA ASP A 152 8.25 20.14 5.71
C ASP A 152 8.48 20.02 7.22
N MET A 153 9.55 19.32 7.62
CA MET A 153 9.88 19.16 9.03
C MET A 153 10.55 20.42 9.62
N ASP A 154 10.35 20.67 10.91
CA ASP A 154 11.11 21.71 11.64
C ASP A 154 12.59 21.30 11.76
N GLN A 155 13.44 21.99 10.98
CA GLN A 155 14.88 21.72 10.93
C GLN A 155 15.59 21.96 12.27
N ALA A 156 15.08 22.85 13.12
CA ALA A 156 15.67 23.12 14.42
C ALA A 156 15.41 21.96 15.39
N VAL A 157 14.19 21.45 15.43
CA VAL A 157 13.81 20.28 16.23
C VAL A 157 14.55 19.04 15.73
N PHE A 158 14.56 18.81 14.41
CA PHE A 158 15.30 17.73 13.78
C PHE A 158 16.79 17.74 14.15
N SER A 159 17.47 18.89 13.98
CA SER A 159 18.89 19.02 14.31
C SER A 159 19.18 18.76 15.79
N LYS A 160 18.29 19.19 16.69
CA LYS A 160 18.39 18.92 18.13
C LYS A 160 18.26 17.42 18.42
N THR A 161 17.32 16.75 17.78
CA THR A 161 17.14 15.29 17.92
C THR A 161 18.35 14.52 17.40
N VAL A 162 18.91 14.89 16.24
CA VAL A 162 20.15 14.31 15.71
C VAL A 162 21.31 14.49 16.69
N SER A 163 21.49 15.71 17.23
CA SER A 163 22.58 15.96 18.20
C SER A 163 22.43 15.13 19.46
N ARG A 164 21.23 15.05 20.02
CA ARG A 164 20.91 14.22 21.19
C ARG A 164 21.24 12.74 20.93
N LEU A 165 20.80 12.20 19.79
CA LEU A 165 21.05 10.81 19.44
C LEU A 165 22.53 10.55 19.20
N THR A 166 23.23 11.46 18.53
CA THR A 166 24.68 11.33 18.32
C THR A 166 25.41 11.27 19.65
N GLU A 167 25.05 12.10 20.61
CA GLU A 167 25.63 12.08 21.96
C GLU A 167 25.30 10.78 22.71
N GLN A 168 24.05 10.34 22.65
CA GLN A 168 23.61 9.11 23.32
C GLN A 168 24.21 7.83 22.74
N LEU A 169 24.42 7.78 21.43
CA LEU A 169 24.95 6.62 20.72
C LEU A 169 26.47 6.65 20.58
N SER A 170 27.12 7.77 20.93
CA SER A 170 28.57 7.87 20.92
C SER A 170 29.15 7.21 22.17
N GLU A 171 30.08 6.31 21.97
CA GLU A 171 30.88 5.72 23.05
C GLU A 171 32.28 6.34 23.04
N ALA A 172 32.73 6.86 24.17
CA ALA A 172 34.09 7.31 24.30
C ALA A 172 35.07 6.12 24.21
N PRO A 173 36.25 6.30 23.63
CA PRO A 173 37.29 5.27 23.68
C PRO A 173 37.68 4.98 25.14
N LEU A 174 37.88 3.74 25.44
CA LEU A 174 38.32 3.29 26.75
C LEU A 174 39.73 2.71 26.62
N ASP A 175 40.68 3.31 27.31
CA ASP A 175 42.06 2.77 27.35
C ASP A 175 42.11 1.51 28.17
N ALA A 176 43.04 0.62 27.80
CA ALA A 176 43.33 -0.54 28.62
C ALA A 176 43.86 -0.11 29.98
N SER A 177 43.29 -0.64 31.04
CA SER A 177 43.74 -0.35 32.40
C SER A 177 43.87 -1.65 33.19
N GLY A 178 44.76 -1.65 34.12
CA GLY A 178 44.96 -2.78 35.05
C GLY A 178 44.93 -2.27 36.48
N ALA A 179 44.14 -2.91 37.34
CA ALA A 179 44.14 -2.68 38.77
C ALA A 179 44.47 -3.97 39.51
N VAL A 180 45.29 -3.84 40.57
CA VAL A 180 45.65 -4.95 41.46
C VAL A 180 44.83 -4.81 42.73
N GLU A 181 43.95 -5.78 42.98
CA GLU A 181 43.16 -5.87 44.21
C GLU A 181 43.55 -7.16 44.97
N GLY A 182 44.31 -6.99 46.03
CA GLY A 182 44.82 -8.11 46.78
C GLY A 182 45.77 -9.01 45.98
N GLN A 183 45.37 -10.27 45.73
CA GLN A 183 46.12 -11.23 44.90
C GLN A 183 45.54 -11.35 43.47
N SER A 184 44.56 -10.55 43.11
CA SER A 184 43.90 -10.58 41.80
C SER A 184 44.27 -9.36 40.96
N VAL A 185 44.46 -9.58 39.66
CA VAL A 185 44.67 -8.50 38.67
C VAL A 185 43.42 -8.38 37.81
N HIS A 186 42.75 -7.24 37.86
CA HIS A 186 41.65 -6.91 37.00
C HIS A 186 42.16 -6.12 35.79
N ILE A 187 41.97 -6.68 34.60
CA ILE A 187 42.34 -6.03 33.35
C ILE A 187 41.09 -5.61 32.61
N THR A 188 40.93 -4.30 32.39
CA THR A 188 39.94 -3.76 31.47
C THR A 188 40.60 -3.63 30.09
N LYS A 189 40.05 -4.31 29.09
CA LYS A 189 40.55 -4.24 27.71
C LYS A 189 40.25 -2.88 27.11
N ALA A 190 41.17 -2.36 26.29
CA ALA A 190 40.88 -1.20 25.46
C ALA A 190 39.67 -1.45 24.55
N ARG A 191 38.86 -0.43 24.37
CA ARG A 191 37.73 -0.44 23.45
C ARG A 191 37.76 0.84 22.63
N ASP A 192 37.70 0.71 21.32
CA ASP A 192 37.60 1.85 20.43
C ASP A 192 36.30 2.61 20.68
N GLY A 193 36.37 3.95 20.66
CA GLY A 193 35.20 4.79 20.71
C GLY A 193 34.37 4.58 19.46
N ARG A 194 33.04 4.76 19.59
CA ARG A 194 32.10 4.71 18.49
C ARG A 194 31.37 6.04 18.42
N THR A 195 31.26 6.57 17.21
CA THR A 195 30.41 7.72 16.91
C THR A 195 29.56 7.33 15.72
N PRO A 196 28.22 7.46 15.78
CA PRO A 196 27.38 7.18 14.64
C PRO A 196 27.73 8.15 13.51
N GLN A 197 28.25 7.60 12.41
CA GLN A 197 28.48 8.37 11.20
C GLN A 197 27.17 8.44 10.45
N ASP A 198 26.89 9.61 9.89
CA ASP A 198 25.74 9.84 8.99
C ASP A 198 24.35 9.62 9.58
N LEU A 199 24.19 9.69 10.93
CA LEU A 199 22.87 9.61 11.55
C LEU A 199 21.90 10.66 10.98
N ARG A 200 22.40 11.84 10.62
CA ARG A 200 21.62 12.89 9.97
C ARG A 200 21.12 12.45 8.58
N LEU A 201 21.95 11.80 7.79
CA LEU A 201 21.58 11.26 6.48
C LEU A 201 20.57 10.14 6.63
N LEU A 202 20.79 9.22 7.58
CA LEU A 202 19.84 8.13 7.86
C LEU A 202 18.45 8.66 8.24
N LEU A 203 18.37 9.66 9.11
CA LEU A 203 17.09 10.23 9.52
C LEU A 203 16.43 11.05 8.40
N ALA A 204 17.23 11.73 7.56
CA ALA A 204 16.73 12.38 6.35
C ALA A 204 16.20 11.35 5.35
N ASP A 205 16.90 10.24 5.13
CA ASP A 205 16.46 9.15 4.27
C ASP A 205 15.16 8.51 4.77
N ILE A 206 14.97 8.38 6.09
CA ILE A 206 13.71 7.90 6.68
C ILE A 206 12.56 8.87 6.34
N SER A 207 12.81 10.18 6.43
CA SER A 207 11.84 11.21 6.02
C SER A 207 11.49 11.10 4.53
N ASP A 208 12.50 10.98 3.67
CA ASP A 208 12.30 10.85 2.21
C ASP A 208 11.62 9.54 1.83
N TYR A 209 11.96 8.43 2.51
CA TYR A 209 11.30 7.14 2.30
C TYR A 209 9.82 7.19 2.68
N SER A 210 9.48 7.86 3.78
CA SER A 210 8.09 8.05 4.19
C SER A 210 7.28 8.90 3.20
N GLN A 211 7.95 9.79 2.44
CA GLN A 211 7.33 10.62 1.40
C GLN A 211 7.14 9.89 0.06
N SER A 212 7.91 8.84 -0.20
CA SER A 212 7.93 8.10 -1.48
C SER A 212 7.07 6.82 -1.50
N GLY A 213 6.49 6.43 -0.37
CA GLY A 213 5.73 5.17 -0.14
C GLY A 213 4.22 5.24 -0.40
#